data_258b3892a89d73781648b22ec2f59ba3
#
_entry.id   258b3892a89d73781648b22ec2f59ba3
#
_cell.length_a   1.000
_cell.length_b   1.000
_cell.length_c   1.000
_cell.angle_alpha   90.00
_cell.angle_beta   90.00
_cell.angle_gamma   90.00
#
_symmetry.space_group_name_H-M   'P 1'
#
loop_
_entity.id
_entity.type
_entity.pdbx_description
1 polymer ?
#
loop_
_entity_poly.entity_id
_entity_poly.type
_entity_poly.pdbx_seq_one_letter_code
_entity_poly.pdbx_strand_id
1 'polypeptide(L)'
;KKTEKRVLKKDKSPKDFFEKTFTPTLIDSPKNTLFTGYYEPEISGSLIEDDVFKFPIYKKPKELITDQKWFSRRDIEEGHILRGKNLEIVFLRSMLEVFFLQVQGSGRVILRDGSTIRVGYDCKNGHDYVSIGEVLVRRGVFSPKTISHQELKNWIIANPIDGNALLYENPSYVFFKVIPDLSPLNGPIGTAKSSLECLRSIAVDPAHIPLGSPIWVEKKGHPLLRRIMIAQDTGSAIKGPLRADIYCGTGQKAEEMAGNINDFGRMIVFRIIN
;
A
#
# COMPACT_ATOMS: atom_id res chain seq x y z
N LYS A 1 16.94 -2.90 -19.97
CA LYS A 1 18.22 -2.16 -19.75
C LYS A 1 18.97 -1.77 -21.03
N LYS A 2 19.02 -2.61 -22.08
CA LYS A 2 19.65 -2.22 -23.37
C LYS A 2 18.75 -1.33 -24.24
N THR A 3 17.46 -1.48 -24.15
CA THR A 3 16.46 -0.69 -24.89
C THR A 3 16.35 0.73 -24.33
N GLU A 4 16.35 0.89 -23.00
CA GLU A 4 16.32 2.19 -22.31
C GLU A 4 17.48 3.11 -22.70
N LYS A 5 18.71 2.58 -22.72
CA LYS A 5 19.90 3.37 -23.10
C LYS A 5 19.92 3.79 -24.56
N ARG A 6 19.16 3.10 -25.45
CA ARG A 6 19.12 3.40 -26.88
C ARG A 6 18.12 4.51 -27.22
N VAL A 7 17.03 4.61 -26.43
CA VAL A 7 15.99 5.63 -26.63
C VAL A 7 16.46 7.01 -26.18
N LEU A 8 17.11 7.11 -25.03
CA LEU A 8 17.61 8.39 -24.48
C LEU A 8 18.68 9.08 -25.33
N LYS A 9 19.32 8.39 -26.26
CA LYS A 9 20.37 8.98 -27.15
C LYS A 9 19.83 9.60 -28.45
N LYS A 10 18.57 9.41 -28.81
CA LYS A 10 17.99 9.88 -30.09
C LYS A 10 17.04 11.06 -29.97
N ASP A 11 16.48 11.31 -28.79
CA ASP A 11 15.47 12.35 -28.62
C ASP A 11 16.11 13.64 -28.08
N LYS A 12 15.79 14.75 -28.71
CA LYS A 12 16.33 16.08 -28.40
C LYS A 12 15.79 16.64 -27.09
N SER A 13 14.63 16.14 -26.62
CA SER A 13 13.99 16.55 -25.37
C SER A 13 13.11 15.46 -24.79
N PRO A 14 12.78 15.50 -23.47
CA PRO A 14 11.81 14.60 -22.87
C PRO A 14 10.43 14.66 -23.55
N LYS A 15 10.03 15.83 -24.03
CA LYS A 15 8.79 16.01 -24.78
C LYS A 15 8.81 15.19 -26.07
N ASP A 16 9.87 15.34 -26.88
CA ASP A 16 10.02 14.57 -28.14
C ASP A 16 9.99 13.06 -27.90
N PHE A 17 10.58 12.59 -26.80
CA PHE A 17 10.53 11.20 -26.41
C PHE A 17 9.08 10.74 -26.19
N PHE A 18 8.31 11.48 -25.37
CA PHE A 18 6.94 11.10 -25.08
C PHE A 18 6.05 11.12 -26.33
N GLU A 19 6.14 12.19 -27.14
CA GLU A 19 5.32 12.36 -28.35
C GLU A 19 5.61 11.32 -29.44
N LYS A 20 6.86 10.85 -29.55
CA LYS A 20 7.24 9.83 -30.53
C LYS A 20 7.04 8.40 -30.05
N THR A 21 6.98 8.18 -28.76
CA THR A 21 6.97 6.83 -28.19
C THR A 21 5.60 6.41 -27.73
N PHE A 22 4.74 7.36 -27.32
CA PHE A 22 3.48 7.04 -26.66
C PHE A 22 2.27 7.72 -27.29
N THR A 23 1.17 6.97 -27.28
CA THR A 23 -0.17 7.54 -27.54
C THR A 23 -0.89 7.69 -26.17
N PRO A 24 -1.35 8.91 -25.82
CA PRO A 24 -2.16 9.10 -24.61
C PRO A 24 -3.53 8.46 -24.79
N THR A 25 -3.89 7.57 -23.90
CA THR A 25 -5.18 6.85 -23.89
C THR A 25 -5.92 7.16 -22.62
N LEU A 26 -7.07 7.83 -22.73
CA LEU A 26 -7.96 8.03 -21.59
C LEU A 26 -8.53 6.67 -21.18
N ILE A 27 -8.38 6.32 -19.91
CA ILE A 27 -8.99 5.11 -19.36
C ILE A 27 -10.44 5.44 -19.03
N ASP A 28 -11.33 4.77 -19.76
CA ASP A 28 -12.77 4.68 -19.54
C ASP A 28 -13.49 6.03 -19.24
N SER A 29 -13.86 6.73 -20.31
CA SER A 29 -14.71 7.95 -20.24
C SER A 29 -16.20 7.54 -20.30
N PRO A 30 -17.14 8.15 -19.52
CA PRO A 30 -17.05 9.44 -18.85
C PRO A 30 -16.84 9.40 -17.33
N LYS A 31 -16.58 8.24 -16.75
CA LYS A 31 -16.42 8.09 -15.30
C LYS A 31 -15.04 8.54 -14.83
N ASN A 32 -14.99 9.21 -13.69
CA ASN A 32 -13.75 9.62 -13.07
C ASN A 32 -13.06 8.46 -12.35
N THR A 33 -11.73 8.42 -12.41
CA THR A 33 -10.91 7.51 -11.61
C THR A 33 -10.90 7.95 -10.16
N LEU A 34 -11.08 7.00 -9.24
CA LEU A 34 -10.86 7.24 -7.81
C LEU A 34 -9.38 7.12 -7.49
N PHE A 35 -8.80 8.19 -6.98
CA PHE A 35 -7.46 8.24 -6.43
C PHE A 35 -7.51 8.23 -4.91
N THR A 36 -6.69 7.39 -4.30
CA THR A 36 -6.37 7.43 -2.87
C THR A 36 -4.86 7.53 -2.69
N GLY A 37 -4.40 7.61 -1.44
CA GLY A 37 -2.99 7.64 -1.11
C GLY A 37 -2.60 6.49 -0.19
N TYR A 38 -1.33 6.03 -0.32
CA TYR A 38 -0.69 5.13 0.60
C TYR A 38 0.74 5.58 0.88
N TYR A 39 1.34 5.05 1.92
CA TYR A 39 2.65 5.48 2.41
C TYR A 39 3.43 4.33 3.05
N GLU A 40 4.70 4.52 3.31
CA GLU A 40 5.52 3.60 4.12
C GLU A 40 5.51 4.09 5.57
N PRO A 41 4.84 3.42 6.52
CA PRO A 41 4.83 3.82 7.91
C PRO A 41 6.19 3.66 8.58
N GLU A 42 6.50 4.56 9.51
CA GLU A 42 7.59 4.45 10.48
C GLU A 42 6.97 4.14 11.85
N ILE A 43 7.26 2.96 12.39
CA ILE A 43 6.60 2.42 13.58
C ILE A 43 7.69 1.96 14.56
N SER A 44 7.50 2.21 15.84
CA SER A 44 8.38 1.65 16.88
C SER A 44 8.14 0.14 17.05
N GLY A 45 9.19 -0.62 17.29
CA GLY A 45 9.07 -2.07 17.51
C GLY A 45 10.21 -2.65 18.33
N SER A 46 10.12 -3.95 18.60
CA SER A 46 11.12 -4.72 19.33
C SER A 46 11.36 -6.08 18.66
N LEU A 47 12.60 -6.59 18.73
CA LEU A 47 12.92 -7.94 18.31
C LEU A 47 12.45 -8.99 19.33
N ILE A 48 12.16 -8.58 20.54
CA ILE A 48 11.78 -9.42 21.67
C ILE A 48 10.41 -8.97 22.16
N GLU A 49 9.53 -9.94 22.44
CA GLU A 49 8.24 -9.70 23.08
C GLU A 49 8.48 -9.18 24.51
N ASP A 50 7.76 -8.11 24.89
CA ASP A 50 7.78 -7.55 26.24
C ASP A 50 6.42 -6.93 26.60
N ASP A 51 6.33 -6.21 27.74
CA ASP A 51 5.08 -5.63 28.21
C ASP A 51 4.51 -4.52 27.30
N VAL A 52 5.33 -3.93 26.44
CA VAL A 52 4.96 -2.85 25.51
C VAL A 52 4.75 -3.37 24.10
N PHE A 53 5.64 -4.25 23.65
CA PHE A 53 5.65 -4.77 22.27
C PHE A 53 5.21 -6.24 22.31
N LYS A 54 3.91 -6.49 22.03
CA LYS A 54 3.26 -7.80 22.18
C LYS A 54 2.73 -8.39 20.87
N PHE A 55 2.59 -7.58 19.84
CA PHE A 55 1.87 -7.94 18.62
C PHE A 55 2.86 -8.19 17.48
N PRO A 56 3.11 -9.45 17.14
CA PRO A 56 4.11 -9.78 16.13
C PRO A 56 3.61 -9.52 14.70
N ILE A 57 4.56 -9.18 13.82
CA ILE A 57 4.41 -9.38 12.39
C ILE A 57 5.22 -10.60 11.97
N TYR A 58 4.66 -11.40 11.06
CA TYR A 58 5.18 -12.72 10.74
C TYR A 58 5.77 -12.82 9.35
N LYS A 59 6.80 -13.67 9.21
CA LYS A 59 7.23 -14.25 7.93
C LYS A 59 6.18 -15.21 7.41
N LYS A 60 6.23 -15.48 6.09
CA LYS A 60 5.39 -16.49 5.45
C LYS A 60 5.60 -17.87 6.09
N PRO A 61 4.53 -18.53 6.59
CA PRO A 61 4.59 -19.93 6.99
C PRO A 61 4.91 -20.85 5.81
N LYS A 62 5.65 -21.94 6.06
CA LYS A 62 6.00 -22.90 5.00
C LYS A 62 4.78 -23.62 4.43
N GLU A 63 3.76 -23.81 5.26
CA GLU A 63 2.52 -24.50 4.92
C GLU A 63 1.55 -23.64 4.07
N LEU A 64 1.78 -22.34 4.00
CA LEU A 64 0.95 -21.44 3.22
C LEU A 64 1.26 -21.56 1.72
N ILE A 65 0.25 -22.01 0.95
CA ILE A 65 0.30 -22.04 -0.50
C ILE A 65 -0.25 -20.71 -1.03
N THR A 66 0.55 -20.00 -1.82
CA THR A 66 0.14 -18.72 -2.42
C THR A 66 -1.11 -18.91 -3.29
N ASP A 67 -2.01 -17.93 -3.25
CA ASP A 67 -3.29 -17.90 -3.98
C ASP A 67 -4.33 -18.94 -3.54
N GLN A 68 -4.09 -19.65 -2.43
CA GLN A 68 -5.09 -20.49 -1.78
C GLN A 68 -5.51 -19.88 -0.45
N LYS A 69 -6.80 -20.01 -0.09
CA LYS A 69 -7.30 -19.59 1.21
C LYS A 69 -6.67 -20.43 2.31
N TRP A 70 -6.08 -19.74 3.26
CA TRP A 70 -5.51 -20.29 4.48
C TRP A 70 -6.31 -19.82 5.68
N PHE A 71 -5.77 -19.88 6.87
CA PHE A 71 -6.43 -19.37 8.08
C PHE A 71 -6.75 -17.88 7.98
N SER A 72 -7.88 -17.46 8.51
CA SER A 72 -8.28 -16.05 8.57
C SER A 72 -7.43 -15.24 9.54
N ARG A 73 -7.54 -13.90 9.49
CA ARG A 73 -6.92 -13.01 10.49
C ARG A 73 -7.26 -13.45 11.91
N ARG A 74 -8.54 -13.73 12.18
CA ARG A 74 -9.01 -14.15 13.51
C ARG A 74 -8.32 -15.45 13.96
N ASP A 75 -8.23 -16.44 13.09
CA ASP A 75 -7.56 -17.71 13.40
C ASP A 75 -6.08 -17.49 13.70
N ILE A 76 -5.41 -16.60 12.98
CA ILE A 76 -3.99 -16.30 13.15
C ILE A 76 -3.73 -15.56 14.45
N GLU A 77 -4.49 -14.47 14.72
CA GLU A 77 -4.23 -13.57 15.83
C GLU A 77 -4.86 -14.09 17.14
N GLU A 78 -6.17 -14.38 17.16
CA GLU A 78 -6.91 -14.85 18.32
C GLU A 78 -6.67 -16.33 18.59
N GLY A 79 -6.56 -17.13 17.53
CA GLY A 79 -6.26 -18.57 17.61
C GLY A 79 -4.78 -18.87 17.87
N HIS A 80 -3.89 -17.89 17.81
CA HIS A 80 -2.45 -18.02 18.06
C HIS A 80 -1.76 -19.15 17.27
N ILE A 81 -2.25 -19.47 16.06
CA ILE A 81 -1.77 -20.64 15.28
C ILE A 81 -0.31 -20.57 14.83
N LEU A 82 0.32 -19.39 14.90
CA LEU A 82 1.72 -19.16 14.56
C LEU A 82 2.63 -19.10 15.78
N ARG A 83 2.08 -19.08 16.99
CA ARG A 83 2.88 -19.02 18.22
C ARG A 83 3.83 -20.21 18.31
N GLY A 84 5.11 -19.94 18.63
CA GLY A 84 6.14 -20.97 18.77
C GLY A 84 6.70 -21.52 17.44
N LYS A 85 6.30 -20.98 16.29
CA LYS A 85 6.85 -21.38 14.97
C LYS A 85 8.11 -20.61 14.57
N ASN A 86 8.58 -19.67 15.38
CA ASN A 86 9.75 -18.81 15.11
C ASN A 86 9.64 -18.05 13.79
N LEU A 87 8.45 -17.52 13.52
CA LEU A 87 8.13 -16.75 12.31
C LEU A 87 8.07 -15.25 12.57
N GLU A 88 8.17 -14.82 13.81
CA GLU A 88 8.14 -13.42 14.23
C GLU A 88 9.32 -12.66 13.60
N ILE A 89 9.03 -11.50 13.01
CA ILE A 89 10.07 -10.58 12.52
C ILE A 89 10.40 -9.57 13.61
N VAL A 90 9.36 -8.89 14.08
CA VAL A 90 9.37 -7.90 15.18
C VAL A 90 8.02 -7.89 15.86
N PHE A 91 7.98 -7.32 17.06
CA PHE A 91 6.76 -7.09 17.83
C PHE A 91 6.42 -5.60 17.84
N LEU A 92 5.15 -5.27 17.63
CA LEU A 92 4.57 -3.93 17.64
C LEU A 92 3.74 -3.70 18.91
N ARG A 93 3.28 -2.46 19.14
CA ARG A 93 2.56 -2.10 20.38
C ARG A 93 1.10 -2.52 20.40
N SER A 94 0.47 -2.64 19.22
CA SER A 94 -0.97 -2.90 19.13
C SER A 94 -1.34 -3.70 17.87
N MET A 95 -2.47 -4.38 17.93
CA MET A 95 -3.09 -5.01 16.76
C MET A 95 -3.41 -3.98 15.68
N LEU A 96 -3.73 -2.76 16.07
CA LEU A 96 -4.02 -1.65 15.16
C LEU A 96 -2.79 -1.30 14.30
N GLU A 97 -1.59 -1.23 14.93
CA GLU A 97 -0.34 -0.99 14.21
C GLU A 97 -0.03 -2.13 13.23
N VAL A 98 -0.21 -3.40 13.65
CA VAL A 98 -0.05 -4.57 12.78
C VAL A 98 -1.02 -4.48 11.60
N PHE A 99 -2.29 -4.19 11.86
CA PHE A 99 -3.33 -4.09 10.85
C PHE A 99 -2.99 -3.03 9.78
N PHE A 100 -2.66 -1.81 10.21
CA PHE A 100 -2.36 -0.74 9.25
C PHE A 100 -1.04 -0.95 8.52
N LEU A 101 -0.03 -1.54 9.16
CA LEU A 101 1.19 -1.96 8.46
C LEU A 101 0.88 -2.96 7.34
N GLN A 102 -0.03 -3.92 7.60
CA GLN A 102 -0.47 -4.89 6.60
C GLN A 102 -1.28 -4.25 5.46
N VAL A 103 -2.09 -3.24 5.76
CA VAL A 103 -2.81 -2.47 4.72
C VAL A 103 -1.84 -1.72 3.82
N GLN A 104 -0.78 -1.13 4.38
CA GLN A 104 0.26 -0.41 3.61
C GLN A 104 1.20 -1.37 2.86
N GLY A 105 1.39 -2.60 3.34
CA GLY A 105 2.20 -3.64 2.70
C GLY A 105 3.72 -3.47 2.86
N SER A 106 4.20 -2.38 3.44
CA SER A 106 5.61 -2.13 3.74
C SER A 106 5.74 -1.19 4.94
N GLY A 107 6.91 -1.17 5.58
CA GLY A 107 7.17 -0.24 6.68
C GLY A 107 8.60 -0.27 7.18
N ARG A 108 8.92 0.74 8.00
CA ARG A 108 10.17 0.87 8.75
C ARG A 108 9.87 0.68 10.22
N VAL A 109 10.46 -0.34 10.81
CA VAL A 109 10.35 -0.58 12.24
C VAL A 109 11.61 -0.04 12.92
N ILE A 110 11.42 0.99 13.72
CA ILE A 110 12.49 1.64 14.50
C ILE A 110 12.62 0.88 15.81
N LEU A 111 13.77 0.27 16.02
CA LEU A 111 14.08 -0.47 17.24
C LEU A 111 14.53 0.47 18.37
N ARG A 112 14.60 -0.07 19.60
CA ARG A 112 14.97 0.71 20.79
C ARG A 112 16.39 1.30 20.73
N ASP A 113 17.30 0.65 20.03
CA ASP A 113 18.68 1.11 19.80
C ASP A 113 18.81 2.16 18.68
N GLY A 114 17.68 2.53 18.06
CA GLY A 114 17.64 3.45 16.93
C GLY A 114 17.90 2.80 15.57
N SER A 115 18.24 1.52 15.53
CA SER A 115 18.36 0.79 14.26
C SER A 115 16.98 0.59 13.60
N THR A 116 16.98 0.37 12.29
CA THR A 116 15.74 0.23 11.51
C THR A 116 15.71 -1.09 10.78
N ILE A 117 14.61 -1.82 10.94
CA ILE A 117 14.27 -2.98 10.12
C ILE A 117 13.25 -2.55 9.09
N ARG A 118 13.56 -2.76 7.81
CA ARG A 118 12.59 -2.55 6.74
C ARG A 118 11.88 -3.85 6.41
N VAL A 119 10.57 -3.78 6.36
CA VAL A 119 9.71 -4.89 5.99
C VAL A 119 8.91 -4.57 4.73
N GLY A 120 8.73 -5.56 3.89
CA GLY A 120 7.94 -5.46 2.68
C GLY A 120 7.02 -6.66 2.54
N TYR A 121 5.97 -6.49 1.76
CA TYR A 121 5.01 -7.54 1.43
C TYR A 121 5.72 -8.79 0.89
N ASP A 122 5.35 -9.94 1.41
CA ASP A 122 5.77 -11.23 0.89
C ASP A 122 4.59 -11.97 0.23
N CYS A 123 3.55 -12.26 1.00
CA CYS A 123 2.30 -12.85 0.52
C CYS A 123 1.14 -12.52 1.45
N LYS A 124 -0.08 -12.95 1.05
CA LYS A 124 -1.27 -12.92 1.91
C LYS A 124 -1.85 -14.32 2.08
N ASN A 125 -2.76 -14.47 3.04
CA ASN A 125 -3.44 -15.72 3.39
C ASN A 125 -4.54 -16.15 2.39
N GLY A 126 -4.65 -15.54 1.21
CA GLY A 126 -5.61 -15.89 0.16
C GLY A 126 -7.04 -15.38 0.38
N HIS A 127 -7.36 -14.77 1.51
CA HIS A 127 -8.65 -14.13 1.73
C HIS A 127 -8.74 -12.76 1.03
N ASP A 128 -9.97 -12.39 0.65
CA ASP A 128 -10.25 -11.07 0.10
C ASP A 128 -10.16 -9.99 1.19
N TYR A 129 -9.73 -8.82 0.78
CA TYR A 129 -9.69 -7.66 1.67
C TYR A 129 -11.09 -7.12 1.91
N VAL A 130 -11.42 -6.89 3.17
CA VAL A 130 -12.65 -6.21 3.60
C VAL A 130 -12.29 -4.88 4.25
N SER A 131 -12.84 -3.79 3.72
CA SER A 131 -12.64 -2.45 4.27
C SER A 131 -13.38 -2.31 5.60
N ILE A 132 -12.63 -2.20 6.69
CA ILE A 132 -13.22 -1.99 8.02
C ILE A 132 -13.90 -0.62 8.14
N GLY A 133 -13.47 0.38 7.36
CA GLY A 133 -14.15 1.67 7.25
C GLY A 133 -15.56 1.52 6.64
N GLU A 134 -15.68 0.74 5.55
CA GLU A 134 -17.00 0.43 4.96
C GLU A 134 -17.89 -0.38 5.90
N VAL A 135 -17.31 -1.24 6.74
CA VAL A 135 -18.07 -1.95 7.79
C VAL A 135 -18.70 -0.95 8.75
N LEU A 136 -17.94 0.04 9.25
CA LEU A 136 -18.47 1.07 10.16
C LEU A 136 -19.52 1.95 9.49
N VAL A 137 -19.35 2.26 8.21
CA VAL A 137 -20.38 2.97 7.43
C VAL A 137 -21.66 2.16 7.34
N ARG A 138 -21.57 0.86 7.02
CA ARG A 138 -22.76 -0.03 6.99
C ARG A 138 -23.44 -0.20 8.34
N ARG A 139 -22.67 -0.12 9.44
CA ARG A 139 -23.18 -0.14 10.83
C ARG A 139 -23.79 1.21 11.26
N GLY A 140 -23.71 2.25 10.43
CA GLY A 140 -24.23 3.58 10.72
C GLY A 140 -23.38 4.40 11.72
N VAL A 141 -22.15 3.95 12.01
CA VAL A 141 -21.21 4.65 12.92
C VAL A 141 -20.64 5.90 12.25
N PHE A 142 -20.32 5.80 10.97
CA PHE A 142 -19.85 6.91 10.14
C PHE A 142 -20.67 7.06 8.87
N SER A 143 -20.70 8.27 8.33
CA SER A 143 -21.15 8.47 6.95
C SER A 143 -19.99 8.29 5.96
N PRO A 144 -20.25 7.91 4.70
CA PRO A 144 -19.21 7.79 3.68
C PRO A 144 -18.41 9.08 3.44
N LYS A 145 -18.99 10.24 3.80
CA LYS A 145 -18.39 11.56 3.62
C LYS A 145 -17.50 11.98 4.79
N THR A 146 -17.70 11.41 5.97
CA THR A 146 -17.02 11.84 7.20
C THR A 146 -15.92 10.88 7.65
N ILE A 147 -15.87 9.64 7.12
CA ILE A 147 -14.86 8.69 7.54
C ILE A 147 -13.53 8.97 6.85
N SER A 148 -12.55 9.39 7.62
CA SER A 148 -11.15 9.48 7.23
C SER A 148 -10.34 8.35 7.90
N HIS A 149 -9.12 8.13 7.41
CA HIS A 149 -8.19 7.18 8.05
C HIS A 149 -7.93 7.52 9.53
N GLN A 150 -7.81 8.81 9.84
CA GLN A 150 -7.58 9.26 11.22
C GLN A 150 -8.81 9.06 12.11
N GLU A 151 -10.01 9.34 11.61
CA GLU A 151 -11.25 9.10 12.36
C GLU A 151 -11.47 7.62 12.64
N LEU A 152 -11.17 6.75 11.66
CA LEU A 152 -11.21 5.30 11.84
C LEU A 152 -10.24 4.85 12.95
N LYS A 153 -8.98 5.32 12.92
CA LYS A 153 -8.01 5.03 13.99
C LYS A 153 -8.49 5.50 15.35
N ASN A 154 -8.95 6.74 15.44
CA ASN A 154 -9.43 7.35 16.69
C ASN A 154 -10.62 6.55 17.26
N TRP A 155 -11.53 6.12 16.40
CA TRP A 155 -12.69 5.32 16.82
C TRP A 155 -12.25 3.97 17.41
N ILE A 156 -11.33 3.26 16.74
CA ILE A 156 -10.81 1.98 17.21
C ILE A 156 -10.11 2.13 18.57
N ILE A 157 -9.32 3.19 18.75
CA ILE A 157 -8.61 3.48 20.00
C ILE A 157 -9.61 3.82 21.14
N ALA A 158 -10.66 4.58 20.84
CA ALA A 158 -11.68 4.95 21.80
C ALA A 158 -12.63 3.80 22.18
N ASN A 159 -12.71 2.76 21.34
CA ASN A 159 -13.60 1.61 21.54
C ASN A 159 -12.78 0.29 21.46
N PRO A 160 -11.91 -0.02 22.42
CA PRO A 160 -10.91 -1.08 22.27
C PRO A 160 -11.52 -2.49 22.05
N ILE A 161 -12.66 -2.81 22.67
CA ILE A 161 -13.33 -4.11 22.49
C ILE A 161 -13.92 -4.22 21.07
N ASP A 162 -14.77 -3.25 20.71
CA ASP A 162 -15.42 -3.24 19.40
C ASP A 162 -14.43 -2.98 18.27
N GLY A 163 -13.39 -2.17 18.55
CA GLY A 163 -12.30 -1.88 17.62
C GLY A 163 -11.50 -3.13 17.28
N ASN A 164 -11.11 -3.93 18.27
CA ASN A 164 -10.43 -5.20 18.03
C ASN A 164 -11.34 -6.18 17.27
N ALA A 165 -12.60 -6.28 17.65
CA ALA A 165 -13.58 -7.10 16.91
C ALA A 165 -13.75 -6.64 15.46
N LEU A 166 -13.70 -5.32 15.20
CA LEU A 166 -13.76 -4.74 13.87
C LEU A 166 -12.57 -5.14 13.00
N LEU A 167 -11.35 -5.22 13.55
CA LEU A 167 -10.18 -5.65 12.78
C LEU A 167 -10.35 -7.06 12.22
N TYR A 168 -11.05 -7.94 12.93
CA TYR A 168 -11.33 -9.32 12.48
C TYR A 168 -12.39 -9.42 11.38
N GLU A 169 -13.16 -8.36 11.08
CA GLU A 169 -14.06 -8.31 9.93
C GLU A 169 -13.28 -8.36 8.60
N ASN A 170 -12.02 -7.98 8.62
CA ASN A 170 -11.11 -8.19 7.50
C ASN A 170 -10.36 -9.53 7.67
N PRO A 171 -10.77 -10.61 6.99
CA PRO A 171 -10.12 -11.91 7.11
C PRO A 171 -8.74 -11.96 6.44
N SER A 172 -8.42 -11.00 5.59
CA SER A 172 -7.13 -10.92 4.89
C SER A 172 -6.00 -10.64 5.87
N TYR A 173 -4.91 -11.39 5.75
CA TYR A 173 -3.70 -11.26 6.56
C TYR A 173 -2.46 -11.22 5.67
N VAL A 174 -1.57 -10.26 5.88
CA VAL A 174 -0.33 -10.09 5.12
C VAL A 174 0.87 -10.58 5.91
N PHE A 175 1.71 -11.37 5.26
CA PHE A 175 3.01 -11.81 5.74
C PHE A 175 4.11 -10.95 5.13
N PHE A 176 5.17 -10.73 5.89
CA PHE A 176 6.26 -9.85 5.54
C PHE A 176 7.57 -10.59 5.34
N LYS A 177 8.46 -9.94 4.61
CA LYS A 177 9.89 -10.29 4.57
C LYS A 177 10.72 -9.07 4.95
N VAL A 178 11.88 -9.32 5.55
CA VAL A 178 12.86 -8.27 5.79
C VAL A 178 13.50 -7.89 4.45
N ILE A 179 13.64 -6.60 4.22
CA ILE A 179 14.31 -6.04 3.05
C ILE A 179 15.68 -5.52 3.51
N PRO A 180 16.75 -6.31 3.33
CA PRO A 180 18.10 -5.86 3.68
C PRO A 180 18.61 -4.82 2.67
N ASP A 181 19.61 -4.07 3.07
CA ASP A 181 20.47 -3.24 2.22
C ASP A 181 19.77 -2.17 1.36
N LEU A 182 18.52 -1.83 1.68
CA LEU A 182 17.82 -0.74 1.00
C LEU A 182 18.18 0.58 1.67
N SER A 183 18.78 1.50 0.89
CA SER A 183 19.15 2.84 1.38
C SER A 183 17.98 3.51 2.12
N PRO A 184 18.22 4.19 3.26
CA PRO A 184 17.20 4.96 3.97
C PRO A 184 16.50 6.01 3.11
N LEU A 185 17.18 6.52 2.06
CA LEU A 185 16.64 7.51 1.14
C LEU A 185 15.66 6.92 0.11
N ASN A 186 15.70 5.61 -0.10
CA ASN A 186 14.82 4.96 -1.06
C ASN A 186 13.48 4.60 -0.41
N GLY A 187 12.40 4.73 -1.17
CA GLY A 187 11.09 4.17 -0.79
C GLY A 187 11.08 2.62 -0.81
N PRO A 188 9.98 1.99 -0.43
CA PRO A 188 9.85 0.53 -0.44
C PRO A 188 9.93 -0.02 -1.87
N ILE A 189 10.12 -1.33 -1.97
CA ILE A 189 10.14 -2.01 -3.27
C ILE A 189 8.72 -2.39 -3.67
N GLY A 190 8.24 -1.77 -4.75
CA GLY A 190 6.93 -2.08 -5.31
C GLY A 190 6.90 -3.37 -6.13
N THR A 191 5.72 -3.75 -6.61
CA THR A 191 5.48 -4.95 -7.43
C THR A 191 6.32 -4.97 -8.71
N ALA A 192 6.65 -3.81 -9.29
CA ALA A 192 7.55 -3.67 -10.43
C ALA A 192 9.03 -3.92 -10.08
N LYS A 193 9.35 -4.36 -8.85
CA LYS A 193 10.71 -4.62 -8.35
C LYS A 193 11.65 -3.39 -8.43
N SER A 194 11.08 -2.22 -8.28
CA SER A 194 11.79 -0.95 -8.20
C SER A 194 11.38 -0.19 -6.95
N SER A 195 12.27 0.67 -6.45
CA SER A 195 11.97 1.56 -5.33
C SER A 195 10.87 2.53 -5.73
N LEU A 196 9.89 2.71 -4.84
CA LEU A 196 8.81 3.67 -5.03
C LEU A 196 9.30 5.09 -4.73
N GLU A 197 8.81 6.04 -5.50
CA GLU A 197 9.15 7.45 -5.40
C GLU A 197 7.91 8.26 -5.03
N CYS A 198 8.05 9.12 -4.03
CA CYS A 198 6.95 9.96 -3.52
C CYS A 198 6.31 10.78 -4.65
N LEU A 199 5.00 10.68 -4.82
CA LEU A 199 4.21 11.35 -5.85
C LEU A 199 4.71 11.10 -7.29
N ARG A 200 5.43 10.00 -7.50
CA ARG A 200 5.88 9.52 -8.82
C ARG A 200 5.51 8.08 -9.09
N SER A 201 5.33 7.29 -8.05
CA SER A 201 4.87 5.91 -8.14
C SER A 201 3.39 5.80 -7.82
N ILE A 202 2.69 4.96 -8.56
CA ILE A 202 1.26 4.72 -8.39
C ILE A 202 0.97 3.22 -8.47
N ALA A 203 0.09 2.75 -7.58
CA ALA A 203 -0.45 1.41 -7.62
C ALA A 203 -1.69 1.36 -8.51
N VAL A 204 -1.79 0.32 -9.33
CA VAL A 204 -2.86 0.11 -10.31
C VAL A 204 -3.28 -1.35 -10.35
N ASP A 205 -4.39 -1.64 -11.04
CA ASP A 205 -4.74 -3.03 -11.40
C ASP A 205 -3.97 -3.44 -12.67
N PRO A 206 -3.04 -4.40 -12.58
CA PRO A 206 -2.22 -4.83 -13.71
C PRO A 206 -3.03 -5.54 -14.82
N ALA A 207 -4.26 -5.98 -14.53
CA ALA A 207 -5.16 -6.53 -15.55
C ALA A 207 -5.62 -5.47 -16.55
N HIS A 208 -5.57 -4.19 -16.17
CA HIS A 208 -6.02 -3.05 -17.01
C HIS A 208 -4.86 -2.12 -17.42
N ILE A 209 -3.87 -1.97 -16.55
CA ILE A 209 -2.75 -1.05 -16.74
C ILE A 209 -1.44 -1.80 -16.49
N PRO A 210 -0.64 -2.09 -17.53
CA PRO A 210 0.63 -2.78 -17.37
C PRO A 210 1.59 -2.02 -16.44
N LEU A 211 2.31 -2.76 -15.59
CA LEU A 211 3.37 -2.17 -14.77
C LEU A 211 4.46 -1.57 -15.67
N GLY A 212 5.00 -0.43 -15.25
CA GLY A 212 5.95 0.38 -16.00
C GLY A 212 5.29 1.44 -16.90
N SER A 213 3.95 1.43 -17.05
CA SER A 213 3.24 2.43 -17.86
C SER A 213 3.37 3.81 -17.23
N PRO A 214 3.75 4.86 -18.01
CA PRO A 214 3.59 6.23 -17.59
C PRO A 214 2.11 6.60 -17.57
N ILE A 215 1.69 7.35 -16.54
CA ILE A 215 0.29 7.72 -16.31
C ILE A 215 0.24 9.20 -15.97
N TRP A 216 -0.58 9.96 -16.71
CA TRP A 216 -0.96 11.31 -16.30
C TRP A 216 -2.12 11.24 -15.35
N VAL A 217 -1.93 11.74 -14.14
CA VAL A 217 -2.95 11.91 -13.12
C VAL A 217 -3.36 13.36 -13.07
N GLU A 218 -4.67 13.63 -13.11
CA GLU A 218 -5.19 14.99 -13.09
C GLU A 218 -6.46 15.11 -12.26
N LYS A 219 -6.45 16.04 -11.30
CA LYS A 219 -7.63 16.56 -10.65
C LYS A 219 -7.59 18.09 -10.62
N LYS A 220 -8.63 18.71 -11.11
CA LYS A 220 -8.77 20.18 -11.08
C LYS A 220 -8.78 20.68 -9.61
N GLY A 221 -7.97 21.68 -9.33
CA GLY A 221 -7.87 22.27 -7.99
C GLY A 221 -6.98 21.51 -7.01
N HIS A 222 -6.36 20.40 -7.42
CA HIS A 222 -5.46 19.61 -6.57
C HIS A 222 -4.05 19.57 -7.20
N PRO A 223 -3.11 20.43 -6.78
CA PRO A 223 -1.80 20.57 -7.45
C PRO A 223 -0.96 19.30 -7.39
N LEU A 224 -1.10 18.47 -6.35
CA LEU A 224 -0.40 17.19 -6.23
C LEU A 224 -0.90 16.16 -7.26
N LEU A 225 -2.15 16.28 -7.71
CA LEU A 225 -2.78 15.41 -8.71
C LEU A 225 -2.83 16.11 -10.09
N ARG A 226 -1.67 16.57 -10.56
CA ARG A 226 -1.47 17.09 -11.92
C ARG A 226 -0.05 16.80 -12.38
N ARG A 227 0.24 15.50 -12.62
CA ARG A 227 1.60 15.07 -12.96
C ARG A 227 1.66 13.70 -13.62
N ILE A 228 2.81 13.37 -14.19
CA ILE A 228 3.14 12.03 -14.64
C ILE A 228 3.63 11.20 -13.45
N MET A 229 3.07 10.00 -13.31
CA MET A 229 3.49 8.94 -12.39
C MET A 229 3.76 7.66 -13.17
N ILE A 230 4.45 6.71 -12.57
CA ILE A 230 4.73 5.40 -13.17
C ILE A 230 3.95 4.33 -12.41
N ALA A 231 3.29 3.43 -13.12
CA ALA A 231 2.65 2.24 -12.56
C ALA A 231 3.72 1.28 -12.04
N GLN A 232 4.06 1.35 -10.76
CA GLN A 232 5.15 0.57 -10.17
C GLN A 232 4.69 -0.37 -9.07
N ASP A 233 3.41 -0.29 -8.69
CA ASP A 233 2.89 -1.08 -7.59
C ASP A 233 1.48 -1.59 -7.86
N THR A 234 1.00 -2.47 -6.97
CA THR A 234 -0.34 -3.05 -6.97
C THR A 234 -0.87 -3.12 -5.55
N GLY A 235 -2.18 -3.21 -5.39
CA GLY A 235 -2.81 -3.40 -4.08
C GLY A 235 -4.03 -4.31 -4.16
N SER A 236 -4.32 -5.06 -3.10
CA SER A 236 -5.49 -5.97 -3.04
C SER A 236 -6.81 -5.23 -3.23
N ALA A 237 -6.88 -3.99 -2.75
CA ALA A 237 -8.05 -3.09 -2.88
C ALA A 237 -8.03 -2.25 -4.17
N ILE A 238 -6.93 -2.30 -4.96
CA ILE A 238 -6.79 -1.52 -6.17
C ILE A 238 -7.19 -2.38 -7.36
N LYS A 239 -8.49 -2.41 -7.64
CA LYS A 239 -9.10 -3.26 -8.66
C LYS A 239 -9.92 -2.47 -9.67
N GLY A 240 -9.82 -2.91 -10.92
CA GLY A 240 -10.50 -2.29 -12.06
C GLY A 240 -9.76 -1.10 -12.68
N PRO A 241 -10.25 -0.62 -13.84
CA PRO A 241 -9.55 0.40 -14.64
C PRO A 241 -9.61 1.81 -14.03
N LEU A 242 -10.59 2.09 -13.16
CA LEU A 242 -10.87 3.42 -12.60
C LEU A 242 -10.45 3.54 -11.12
N ARG A 243 -9.38 2.82 -10.74
CA ARG A 243 -8.87 2.80 -9.37
C ARG A 243 -7.35 2.91 -9.38
N ALA A 244 -6.81 3.86 -8.64
CA ALA A 244 -5.37 4.00 -8.49
C ALA A 244 -5.02 4.55 -7.09
N ASP A 245 -3.84 4.17 -6.58
CA ASP A 245 -3.36 4.54 -5.26
C ASP A 245 -1.98 5.19 -5.35
N ILE A 246 -1.84 6.40 -4.83
CA ILE A 246 -0.65 7.24 -5.02
C ILE A 246 0.30 7.04 -3.84
N TYR A 247 1.56 6.70 -4.13
CA TYR A 247 2.58 6.62 -3.10
C TYR A 247 2.99 8.01 -2.61
N CYS A 248 2.77 8.28 -1.34
CA CYS A 248 2.96 9.58 -0.70
C CYS A 248 4.31 9.74 0.02
N GLY A 249 5.13 8.68 0.06
CA GLY A 249 6.41 8.72 0.76
C GLY A 249 6.42 7.93 2.06
N THR A 250 7.28 8.33 3.01
CA THR A 250 7.55 7.61 4.26
C THR A 250 7.26 8.49 5.47
N GLY A 251 6.77 7.90 6.55
CA GLY A 251 6.57 8.52 7.85
C GLY A 251 5.32 9.39 7.96
N GLN A 252 5.22 10.16 9.05
CA GLN A 252 4.01 10.89 9.46
C GLN A 252 3.49 11.88 8.41
N LYS A 253 4.37 12.68 7.79
CA LYS A 253 3.94 13.64 6.75
C LYS A 253 3.34 12.94 5.53
N ALA A 254 3.86 11.77 5.20
CA ALA A 254 3.32 10.95 4.12
C ALA A 254 1.97 10.33 4.49
N GLU A 255 1.78 9.92 5.75
CA GLU A 255 0.49 9.48 6.29
C GLU A 255 -0.58 10.56 6.16
N GLU A 256 -0.28 11.77 6.61
CA GLU A 256 -1.19 12.92 6.51
C GLU A 256 -1.55 13.23 5.06
N MET A 257 -0.55 13.21 4.17
CA MET A 257 -0.77 13.42 2.73
C MET A 257 -1.63 12.32 2.13
N ALA A 258 -1.35 11.06 2.42
CA ALA A 258 -2.10 9.91 1.94
C ALA A 258 -3.55 9.93 2.41
N GLY A 259 -3.77 10.26 3.69
CA GLY A 259 -5.10 10.37 4.29
C GLY A 259 -5.97 11.46 3.69
N ASN A 260 -5.35 12.48 3.08
CA ASN A 260 -6.05 13.59 2.41
C ASN A 260 -6.34 13.34 0.92
N ILE A 261 -5.86 12.22 0.34
CA ILE A 261 -6.16 11.88 -1.05
C ILE A 261 -7.32 10.88 -1.08
N ASN A 262 -8.49 11.36 -1.39
CA ASN A 262 -9.70 10.57 -1.69
C ASN A 262 -10.51 11.32 -2.73
N ASP A 263 -10.01 11.31 -3.97
CA ASP A 263 -10.41 12.24 -5.01
C ASP A 263 -10.79 11.56 -6.31
N PHE A 264 -11.84 12.06 -6.96
CA PHE A 264 -12.17 11.66 -8.33
C PHE A 264 -11.51 12.59 -9.34
N GLY A 265 -10.83 12.01 -10.32
CA GLY A 265 -10.13 12.77 -11.35
C GLY A 265 -9.96 11.97 -12.65
N ARG A 266 -9.11 12.48 -13.53
CA ARG A 266 -8.81 11.87 -14.83
C ARG A 266 -7.49 11.09 -14.77
N MET A 267 -7.49 9.93 -15.41
CA MET A 267 -6.31 9.11 -15.59
C MET A 267 -6.08 8.84 -17.07
N ILE A 268 -4.90 9.21 -17.58
CA ILE A 268 -4.50 9.00 -18.97
C ILE A 268 -3.26 8.12 -18.96
N VAL A 269 -3.35 6.96 -19.58
CA VAL A 269 -2.21 6.02 -19.71
C VAL A 269 -1.51 6.29 -21.03
N PHE A 270 -0.21 6.42 -20.98
CA PHE A 270 0.63 6.52 -22.17
C PHE A 270 0.98 5.11 -22.67
N ARG A 271 0.39 4.71 -23.80
CA ARG A 271 0.62 3.41 -24.45
C ARG A 271 1.70 3.55 -25.50
N ILE A 272 2.57 2.56 -25.59
CA ILE A 272 3.62 2.53 -26.65
C ILE A 272 2.95 2.51 -28.01
N ILE A 273 3.43 3.35 -28.91
CA ILE A 273 3.05 3.34 -30.34
C ILE A 273 3.63 2.06 -30.96
N ASN A 274 2.77 1.19 -31.49
CA ASN A 274 3.18 -0.02 -32.20
C ASN A 274 3.67 0.30 -33.63
#